data_2b9172e2bc554dec8ce6bece084f6fb1
#
_entry.id   2b9172e2bc554dec8ce6bece084f6fb1
#
_cell.length_a   1.000
_cell.length_b   1.000
_cell.length_c   1.000
_cell.angle_alpha   90.00
_cell.angle_beta   90.00
_cell.angle_gamma   90.00
#
_symmetry.space_group_name_H-M   'P 1'
#
loop_
_entity.id
_entity.type
_entity.pdbx_description
1 polymer ?
#
loop_
_entity_poly.entity_id
_entity_poly.type
_entity_poly.pdbx_seq_one_letter_code
_entity_poly.pdbx_strand_id
1 'polypeptide(L)'
;EVAKFHAKKNSLRINYKWISPEKLKVKKKFDVVLNMEIVEHVSDLNFFIKKSSELVKKNGLMFVATLNKTLKSYIFAIVGAEYILNWLPIGTHDWSKFVQPEELIKLGKKNNLKLIEINGVNFNILKNKWVISKDNSVNYITQFKKV
;
A
#
# COMPACT_ATOMS: atom_id res chain seq x y z
N GLU A 1 13.81 -2.58 -15.77
CA GLU A 1 14.63 -3.70 -16.32
C GLU A 1 14.86 -4.80 -15.29
N VAL A 2 15.29 -4.48 -14.07
CA VAL A 2 15.58 -5.45 -12.99
C VAL A 2 14.38 -6.38 -12.71
N ALA A 3 13.17 -5.82 -12.55
CA ALA A 3 11.95 -6.60 -12.30
C ALA A 3 11.65 -7.59 -13.43
N LYS A 4 11.85 -7.19 -14.70
CA LYS A 4 11.66 -8.09 -15.85
C LYS A 4 12.69 -9.22 -15.84
N PHE A 5 13.93 -8.92 -15.49
CA PHE A 5 14.99 -9.91 -15.36
C PHE A 5 14.64 -10.96 -14.29
N HIS A 6 14.21 -10.51 -13.09
CA HIS A 6 13.80 -11.40 -12.01
C HIS A 6 12.59 -12.27 -12.39
N ALA A 7 11.58 -11.69 -13.05
CA ALA A 7 10.43 -12.47 -13.52
C ALA A 7 10.85 -13.55 -14.51
N LYS A 8 11.71 -13.22 -15.48
CA LYS A 8 12.25 -14.19 -16.46
C LYS A 8 13.04 -15.31 -15.77
N LYS A 9 13.94 -14.96 -14.84
CA LYS A 9 14.75 -15.91 -14.06
C LYS A 9 13.88 -16.91 -13.29
N ASN A 10 12.72 -16.47 -12.79
CA ASN A 10 11.79 -17.31 -12.02
C ASN A 10 10.63 -17.86 -12.87
N SER A 11 10.70 -17.79 -14.20
CA SER A 11 9.67 -18.28 -15.12
C SER A 11 8.28 -17.68 -14.88
N LEU A 12 8.22 -16.44 -14.34
CA LEU A 12 6.97 -15.74 -14.07
C LEU A 12 6.48 -14.96 -15.30
N ARG A 13 5.18 -15.06 -15.60
CA ARG A 13 4.53 -14.30 -16.66
C ARG A 13 3.92 -13.03 -16.10
N ILE A 14 4.70 -11.93 -16.06
CA ILE A 14 4.27 -10.63 -15.55
C ILE A 14 4.29 -9.59 -16.67
N ASN A 15 3.18 -8.87 -16.83
CA ASN A 15 3.08 -7.76 -17.79
C ASN A 15 3.43 -6.45 -17.07
N TYR A 16 4.66 -5.98 -17.22
CA TYR A 16 5.13 -4.72 -16.64
C TYR A 16 4.75 -3.54 -17.51
N LYS A 17 4.12 -2.53 -16.91
CA LYS A 17 3.81 -1.24 -17.53
C LYS A 17 4.32 -0.11 -16.66
N TRP A 18 4.99 0.86 -17.25
CA TRP A 18 5.35 2.10 -16.59
C TRP A 18 4.26 3.13 -16.80
N ILE A 19 3.26 3.10 -15.95
CA ILE A 19 2.05 3.94 -16.05
C ILE A 19 1.41 4.08 -14.67
N SER A 20 0.90 5.26 -14.37
CA SER A 20 0.12 5.47 -13.16
C SER A 20 -1.33 4.97 -13.32
N PRO A 21 -1.99 4.56 -12.22
CA PRO A 21 -3.39 4.11 -12.26
C PRO A 21 -4.35 5.12 -12.89
N GLU A 22 -4.09 6.42 -12.72
CA GLU A 22 -4.91 7.51 -13.24
C GLU A 22 -4.95 7.53 -14.76
N LYS A 23 -3.85 7.09 -15.39
CA LYS A 23 -3.70 7.03 -16.85
C LYS A 23 -3.99 5.65 -17.43
N LEU A 24 -4.08 4.62 -16.58
CA LEU A 24 -4.24 3.25 -17.01
C LEU A 24 -5.66 3.01 -17.56
N LYS A 25 -5.75 2.74 -18.85
CA LYS A 25 -6.99 2.31 -19.51
C LYS A 25 -6.94 0.79 -19.70
N VAL A 26 -7.88 0.06 -19.09
CA VAL A 26 -7.96 -1.40 -19.21
C VAL A 26 -9.31 -1.81 -19.82
N LYS A 27 -9.27 -2.80 -20.71
CA LYS A 27 -10.50 -3.40 -21.26
C LYS A 27 -11.18 -4.34 -20.25
N LYS A 28 -10.38 -5.02 -19.43
CA LYS A 28 -10.86 -5.95 -18.40
C LYS A 28 -10.35 -5.49 -17.04
N LYS A 29 -11.24 -5.45 -16.06
CA LYS A 29 -10.89 -5.17 -14.66
C LYS A 29 -10.22 -6.39 -14.02
N PHE A 30 -9.58 -6.16 -12.89
CA PHE A 30 -8.81 -7.16 -12.15
C PHE A 30 -9.62 -7.77 -11.02
N ASP A 31 -9.38 -9.05 -10.72
CA ASP A 31 -9.95 -9.73 -9.56
C ASP A 31 -9.34 -9.21 -8.27
N VAL A 32 -8.06 -8.85 -8.32
CA VAL A 32 -7.30 -8.29 -7.20
C VAL A 32 -6.49 -7.09 -7.68
N VAL A 33 -6.50 -6.00 -6.91
CA VAL A 33 -5.64 -4.82 -7.09
C VAL A 33 -4.83 -4.61 -5.80
N LEU A 34 -3.51 -4.47 -5.94
CA LEU A 34 -2.59 -4.24 -4.84
C LEU A 34 -1.98 -2.84 -4.97
N ASN A 35 -2.13 -2.02 -3.92
CA ASN A 35 -1.48 -0.72 -3.77
C ASN A 35 -0.54 -0.84 -2.55
N MET A 36 0.73 -1.14 -2.81
CA MET A 36 1.70 -1.45 -1.77
C MET A 36 2.68 -0.29 -1.64
N GLU A 37 2.71 0.37 -0.48
CA GLU A 37 3.64 1.47 -0.15
C GLU A 37 3.67 2.54 -1.26
N ILE A 38 2.50 2.99 -1.70
CA ILE A 38 2.37 3.96 -2.81
C ILE A 38 1.50 5.16 -2.44
N VAL A 39 0.51 5.00 -1.55
CA VAL A 39 -0.50 6.04 -1.29
C VAL A 39 0.09 7.27 -0.58
N GLU A 40 1.16 7.12 0.18
CA GLU A 40 1.93 8.18 0.81
C GLU A 40 2.80 8.98 -0.18
N HIS A 41 2.92 8.52 -1.41
CA HIS A 41 3.73 9.17 -2.45
C HIS A 41 2.90 9.85 -3.55
N VAL A 42 1.56 9.69 -3.52
CA VAL A 42 0.70 10.30 -4.54
C VAL A 42 0.37 11.75 -4.21
N SER A 43 0.16 12.56 -5.23
CA SER A 43 -0.20 13.98 -5.07
C SER A 43 -1.66 14.19 -4.65
N ASP A 44 -2.57 13.31 -5.08
CA ASP A 44 -4.00 13.33 -4.74
C ASP A 44 -4.47 11.91 -4.39
N LEU A 45 -4.54 11.65 -3.08
CA LEU A 45 -4.96 10.36 -2.53
C LEU A 45 -6.41 10.01 -2.94
N ASN A 46 -7.32 10.99 -2.92
CA ASN A 46 -8.72 10.75 -3.26
C ASN A 46 -8.86 10.31 -4.73
N PHE A 47 -8.20 11.01 -5.63
CA PHE A 47 -8.19 10.68 -7.06
C PHE A 47 -7.52 9.33 -7.32
N PHE A 48 -6.39 9.04 -6.67
CA PHE A 48 -5.69 7.77 -6.77
C PHE A 48 -6.56 6.59 -6.33
N ILE A 49 -7.18 6.67 -5.13
CA ILE A 49 -8.07 5.60 -4.61
C ILE A 49 -9.27 5.40 -5.53
N LYS A 50 -9.88 6.50 -6.04
CA LYS A 50 -10.95 6.42 -7.03
C LYS A 50 -10.50 5.62 -8.25
N LYS A 51 -9.35 5.98 -8.85
CA LYS A 51 -8.84 5.32 -10.06
C LYS A 51 -8.45 3.87 -9.81
N SER A 52 -7.77 3.58 -8.71
CA SER A 52 -7.46 2.20 -8.31
C SER A 52 -8.74 1.37 -8.12
N SER A 53 -9.77 1.93 -7.50
CA SER A 53 -11.05 1.23 -7.29
C SER A 53 -11.80 0.93 -8.60
N GLU A 54 -11.66 1.78 -9.62
CA GLU A 54 -12.24 1.57 -10.95
C GLU A 54 -11.62 0.37 -11.69
N LEU A 55 -10.39 -0.02 -11.31
CA LEU A 55 -9.69 -1.17 -11.87
C LEU A 55 -10.17 -2.51 -11.29
N VAL A 56 -10.86 -2.49 -10.14
CA VAL A 56 -11.33 -3.70 -9.45
C VAL A 56 -12.66 -4.15 -10.04
N LYS A 57 -12.80 -5.44 -10.33
CA LYS A 57 -14.10 -6.05 -10.71
C LYS A 57 -15.10 -5.94 -9.57
N LYS A 58 -16.39 -5.99 -9.87
CA LYS A 58 -17.42 -6.22 -8.86
C LYS A 58 -17.10 -7.52 -8.11
N ASN A 59 -17.22 -7.51 -6.78
CA ASN A 59 -16.81 -8.57 -5.87
C ASN A 59 -15.31 -8.87 -5.81
N GLY A 60 -14.46 -8.17 -6.58
CA GLY A 60 -13.01 -8.25 -6.49
C GLY A 60 -12.46 -7.58 -5.23
N LEU A 61 -11.18 -7.79 -4.97
CA LEU A 61 -10.48 -7.31 -3.79
C LEU A 61 -9.51 -6.17 -4.13
N MET A 62 -9.38 -5.22 -3.20
CA MET A 62 -8.31 -4.23 -3.24
C MET A 62 -7.57 -4.23 -1.91
N PHE A 63 -6.25 -4.31 -1.98
CA PHE A 63 -5.38 -4.18 -0.81
C PHE A 63 -4.65 -2.85 -0.89
N VAL A 64 -4.52 -2.18 0.25
CA VAL A 64 -3.71 -0.97 0.39
C VAL A 64 -2.84 -1.13 1.62
N ALA A 65 -1.53 -1.11 1.43
CA ALA A 65 -0.55 -1.11 2.51
C ALA A 65 0.15 0.25 2.54
N THR A 66 0.33 0.82 3.73
CA THR A 66 0.98 2.12 3.93
C THR A 66 1.36 2.33 5.40
N LEU A 67 2.07 3.43 5.65
CA LEU A 67 2.42 3.90 6.99
C LEU A 67 1.25 4.67 7.62
N ASN A 68 0.98 4.38 8.90
CA ASN A 68 -0.03 5.09 9.65
C ASN A 68 0.49 6.46 10.12
N LYS A 69 -0.36 7.47 10.15
CA LYS A 69 0.00 8.82 10.60
C LYS A 69 -0.06 8.93 12.13
N THR A 70 0.91 8.35 12.83
CA THR A 70 1.04 8.37 14.28
C THR A 70 2.42 8.87 14.71
N LEU A 71 2.58 9.28 15.95
CA LEU A 71 3.89 9.60 16.52
C LEU A 71 4.81 8.38 16.54
N LYS A 72 4.25 7.18 16.78
CA LYS A 72 5.01 5.92 16.77
C LYS A 72 5.58 5.64 15.38
N SER A 73 4.79 5.80 14.31
CA SER A 73 5.28 5.61 12.94
C SER A 73 6.36 6.64 12.58
N TYR A 74 6.22 7.90 13.03
CA TYR A 74 7.26 8.91 12.84
C TYR A 74 8.59 8.46 13.45
N ILE A 75 8.58 8.00 14.69
CA ILE A 75 9.79 7.55 15.38
C ILE A 75 10.39 6.32 14.69
N PHE A 76 9.59 5.31 14.34
CA PHE A 76 10.12 4.07 13.79
C PHE A 76 10.45 4.14 12.31
N ALA A 77 9.58 4.74 11.47
CA ALA A 77 9.76 4.77 10.03
C ALA A 77 10.74 5.88 9.57
N ILE A 78 10.77 7.02 10.27
CA ILE A 78 11.65 8.13 9.90
C ILE A 78 12.90 8.12 10.77
N VAL A 79 12.77 8.38 12.08
CA VAL A 79 13.94 8.48 12.96
C VAL A 79 14.71 7.16 13.01
N GLY A 80 14.00 6.04 13.20
CA GLY A 80 14.61 4.72 13.28
C GLY A 80 15.23 4.25 11.97
N ALA A 81 14.44 4.19 10.90
CA ALA A 81 14.88 3.59 9.64
C ALA A 81 15.82 4.50 8.82
N GLU A 82 15.61 5.83 8.85
CA GLU A 82 16.40 6.76 8.03
C GLU A 82 17.63 7.30 8.78
N TYR A 83 17.51 7.63 10.08
CA TYR A 83 18.59 8.30 10.82
C TYR A 83 19.42 7.37 11.70
N ILE A 84 18.81 6.34 12.32
CA ILE A 84 19.55 5.46 13.25
C ILE A 84 20.09 4.25 12.51
N LEU A 85 19.23 3.51 11.81
CA LEU A 85 19.59 2.24 11.17
C LEU A 85 20.14 2.42 9.75
N ASN A 86 19.94 3.59 9.15
CA ASN A 86 20.35 3.88 7.76
C ASN A 86 19.86 2.82 6.76
N TRP A 87 18.69 2.22 7.03
CA TRP A 87 18.09 1.25 6.13
C TRP A 87 17.51 1.92 4.87
N LEU A 88 17.14 3.18 5.00
CA LEU A 88 16.59 4.00 3.92
C LEU A 88 17.33 5.34 3.86
N PRO A 89 17.45 5.96 2.67
CA PRO A 89 18.00 7.31 2.54
C PRO A 89 17.18 8.33 3.34
N ILE A 90 17.84 9.30 3.95
CA ILE A 90 17.19 10.41 4.65
C ILE A 90 16.26 11.16 3.68
N GLY A 91 15.02 11.42 4.13
CA GLY A 91 14.00 12.08 3.32
C GLY A 91 13.20 11.14 2.41
N THR A 92 13.32 9.81 2.60
CA THR A 92 12.49 8.82 1.89
C THR A 92 11.02 9.01 2.24
N HIS A 93 10.70 9.33 3.51
CA HIS A 93 9.34 9.49 3.97
C HIS A 93 9.03 10.93 4.38
N ASP A 94 7.86 11.39 4.00
CA ASP A 94 7.24 12.64 4.44
C ASP A 94 6.04 12.30 5.34
N TRP A 95 6.21 12.47 6.65
CA TRP A 95 5.15 12.17 7.63
C TRP A 95 3.83 12.91 7.38
N SER A 96 3.88 14.08 6.75
CA SER A 96 2.67 14.83 6.41
C SER A 96 1.75 14.06 5.46
N LYS A 97 2.34 13.17 4.65
CA LYS A 97 1.66 12.33 3.65
C LYS A 97 1.25 10.95 4.16
N PHE A 98 1.59 10.60 5.40
CA PHE A 98 1.12 9.35 5.99
C PHE A 98 -0.39 9.39 6.15
N VAL A 99 -1.03 8.25 5.92
CA VAL A 99 -2.49 8.14 5.81
C VAL A 99 -3.06 7.45 7.05
N GLN A 100 -4.04 8.07 7.70
CA GLN A 100 -4.76 7.42 8.79
C GLN A 100 -5.72 6.36 8.25
N PRO A 101 -5.90 5.22 8.95
CA PRO A 101 -6.84 4.17 8.54
C PRO A 101 -8.26 4.69 8.28
N GLU A 102 -8.75 5.60 9.12
CA GLU A 102 -10.09 6.18 9.03
C GLU A 102 -10.27 6.98 7.75
N GLU A 103 -9.24 7.72 7.33
CA GLU A 103 -9.25 8.47 6.07
C GLU A 103 -9.33 7.51 4.88
N LEU A 104 -8.49 6.48 4.86
CA LEU A 104 -8.49 5.48 3.79
C LEU A 104 -9.81 4.71 3.71
N ILE A 105 -10.39 4.34 4.85
CA ILE A 105 -11.70 3.67 4.93
C ILE A 105 -12.81 4.58 4.36
N LYS A 106 -12.80 5.86 4.73
CA LYS A 106 -13.76 6.86 4.21
C LYS A 106 -13.65 7.00 2.69
N LEU A 107 -12.43 7.08 2.15
CA LEU A 107 -12.19 7.15 0.71
C LEU A 107 -12.62 5.85 0.01
N GLY A 108 -12.33 4.70 0.61
CA GLY A 108 -12.79 3.40 0.12
C GLY A 108 -14.32 3.35 0.00
N LYS A 109 -15.02 3.69 1.09
CA LYS A 109 -16.49 3.72 1.11
C LYS A 109 -17.08 4.63 0.03
N LYS A 110 -16.50 5.82 -0.17
CA LYS A 110 -16.91 6.78 -1.22
C LYS A 110 -16.78 6.18 -2.63
N ASN A 111 -15.91 5.19 -2.82
CA ASN A 111 -15.61 4.56 -4.11
C ASN A 111 -16.14 3.13 -4.22
N ASN A 112 -17.23 2.81 -3.50
CA ASN A 112 -17.87 1.48 -3.49
C ASN A 112 -16.92 0.33 -3.10
N LEU A 113 -16.08 0.60 -2.10
CA LEU A 113 -15.22 -0.39 -1.46
C LEU A 113 -15.69 -0.60 -0.02
N LYS A 114 -15.99 -1.84 0.34
CA LYS A 114 -16.34 -2.25 1.70
C LYS A 114 -15.08 -2.78 2.37
N LEU A 115 -14.70 -2.22 3.52
CA LEU A 115 -13.62 -2.76 4.33
C LEU A 115 -14.00 -4.15 4.82
N ILE A 116 -13.10 -5.11 4.63
CA ILE A 116 -13.20 -6.48 5.15
C ILE A 116 -12.33 -6.63 6.38
N GLU A 117 -11.07 -6.20 6.29
CA GLU A 117 -10.11 -6.37 7.36
C GLU A 117 -9.03 -5.27 7.31
N ILE A 118 -8.45 -4.98 8.48
CA ILE A 118 -7.25 -4.17 8.66
C ILE A 118 -6.31 -4.86 9.62
N ASN A 119 -5.04 -4.94 9.27
CA ASN A 119 -3.98 -5.50 10.12
C ASN A 119 -2.71 -4.65 9.99
N GLY A 120 -1.91 -4.64 11.04
CA GLY A 120 -0.54 -4.17 10.99
C GLY A 120 0.42 -5.27 10.55
N VAL A 121 1.66 -4.89 10.24
CA VAL A 121 2.75 -5.83 9.93
C VAL A 121 3.95 -5.45 10.79
N ASN A 122 4.35 -6.34 11.68
CA ASN A 122 5.43 -6.10 12.63
C ASN A 122 6.60 -7.05 12.38
N PHE A 123 7.82 -6.54 12.52
CA PHE A 123 9.01 -7.37 12.46
C PHE A 123 9.26 -8.03 13.83
N ASN A 124 9.17 -9.35 13.86
CA ASN A 124 9.50 -10.13 15.05
C ASN A 124 11.01 -10.41 15.07
N ILE A 125 11.73 -9.69 15.92
CA ILE A 125 13.20 -9.77 16.04
C ILE A 125 13.65 -11.18 16.44
N LEU A 126 12.94 -11.83 17.38
CA LEU A 126 13.31 -13.16 17.86
C LEU A 126 13.20 -14.24 16.78
N LYS A 127 12.21 -14.10 15.90
CA LYS A 127 11.95 -15.04 14.80
C LYS A 127 12.57 -14.59 13.48
N ASN A 128 13.20 -13.42 13.46
CA ASN A 128 13.75 -12.78 12.26
C ASN A 128 12.79 -12.81 11.06
N LYS A 129 11.50 -12.46 11.29
CA LYS A 129 10.47 -12.48 10.25
C LYS A 129 9.38 -11.46 10.48
N TRP A 130 8.76 -11.03 9.38
CA TRP A 130 7.56 -10.23 9.41
C TRP A 130 6.34 -11.07 9.79
N VAL A 131 5.46 -10.52 10.63
CA VAL A 131 4.25 -11.17 11.10
C VAL A 131 3.06 -10.21 11.01
N ILE A 132 1.92 -10.72 10.64
CA ILE A 132 0.65 -9.98 10.69
C ILE A 132 0.28 -9.76 12.16
N SER A 133 -0.16 -8.54 12.50
CA SER A 133 -0.46 -8.09 13.83
C SER A 133 -1.77 -7.31 13.87
N LYS A 134 -2.42 -7.25 15.01
CA LYS A 134 -3.52 -6.31 15.25
C LYS A 134 -3.05 -4.90 15.59
N ASP A 135 -1.77 -4.72 15.93
CA ASP A 135 -1.16 -3.40 16.11
C ASP A 135 -0.87 -2.77 14.74
N ASN A 136 -1.68 -1.80 14.37
CA ASN A 136 -1.57 -1.03 13.14
C ASN A 136 -0.97 0.37 13.38
N SER A 137 -0.33 0.59 14.51
CA SER A 137 0.14 1.92 14.92
C SER A 137 1.34 2.44 14.12
N VAL A 138 2.11 1.59 13.43
CA VAL A 138 3.24 2.00 12.58
C VAL A 138 2.88 1.93 11.10
N ASN A 139 2.42 0.76 10.67
CA ASN A 139 1.98 0.49 9.32
C ASN A 139 0.70 -0.34 9.36
N TYR A 140 0.00 -0.39 8.25
CA TYR A 140 -1.17 -1.24 8.14
C TYR A 140 -1.43 -1.66 6.69
N ILE A 141 -2.16 -2.77 6.56
CA ILE A 141 -2.73 -3.23 5.31
C ILE A 141 -4.25 -3.34 5.46
N THR A 142 -4.98 -2.73 4.56
CA THR A 142 -6.43 -2.85 4.46
C THR A 142 -6.79 -3.81 3.34
N GLN A 143 -7.80 -4.63 3.58
CA GLN A 143 -8.47 -5.44 2.58
C GLN A 143 -9.86 -4.88 2.33
N PHE A 144 -10.13 -4.46 1.11
CA PHE A 144 -11.44 -4.01 0.65
C PHE A 144 -12.04 -4.99 -0.33
N LYS A 145 -13.38 -5.08 -0.34
CA LYS A 145 -14.18 -5.74 -1.37
C LYS A 145 -14.93 -4.70 -2.19
N LYS A 146 -14.88 -4.80 -3.52
CA LYS A 146 -15.67 -3.97 -4.43
C LYS A 146 -17.14 -4.40 -4.43
N VAL A 147 -18.04 -3.50 -4.08
CA VAL A 147 -19.50 -3.72 -4.07
C VAL A 147 -20.18 -3.12 -5.27
#